data_15d62617d86c323227b9c5f509b1df6c
#
_entry.id   15d62617d86c323227b9c5f509b1df6c
#
_cell.length_a   1.000
_cell.length_b   1.000
_cell.length_c   1.000
_cell.angle_alpha   90.00
_cell.angle_beta   90.00
_cell.angle_gamma   90.00
#
_symmetry.space_group_name_H-M   'P 1'
#
loop_
_entity.id
_entity.type
_entity.pdbx_description
1 polymer ?
#
loop_
_entity_poly.entity_id
_entity_poly.type
_entity_poly.pdbx_seq_one_letter_code
_entity_poly.pdbx_strand_id
1 'polypeptide(L)'
;MLLLPFYVIEKVATRHKDCRKAICFMVECIAIIYSESEVQTMRTERKELNIQIGKRLQTARENSGYTQETFAEALDVGVEHYRKIELGMYGLQRENMLILYEKYKIDPTYLLTGEKNHAFDVDLFLANCSREERDKFIDRMLVYMRKIMISPQ
;
A
#
# COMPACT_ATOMS: atom_id res chain seq x y z
N MET A 1 1.28 -15.90 25.62
CA MET A 1 0.05 -16.48 26.18
C MET A 1 -0.44 -17.58 25.23
N LEU A 2 0.23 -18.76 25.31
CA LEU A 2 0.17 -19.87 24.32
C LEU A 2 -0.48 -21.15 24.93
N LEU A 3 -1.53 -21.02 25.72
CA LEU A 3 -2.13 -22.16 26.42
C LEU A 3 -3.46 -22.67 25.85
N LEU A 4 -4.04 -22.01 24.85
CA LEU A 4 -5.31 -22.42 24.26
C LEU A 4 -5.24 -23.62 23.27
N PRO A 5 -4.19 -23.80 22.46
CA PRO A 5 -4.14 -24.96 21.55
C PRO A 5 -3.96 -26.30 22.27
N PHE A 6 -3.29 -26.34 23.42
CA PHE A 6 -3.04 -27.59 24.16
C PHE A 6 -4.33 -28.19 24.76
N TYR A 7 -5.24 -27.36 25.25
CA TYR A 7 -6.49 -27.82 25.86
C TYR A 7 -7.47 -28.44 24.85
N VAL A 8 -7.45 -27.94 23.63
CA VAL A 8 -8.28 -28.49 22.53
C VAL A 8 -7.72 -29.84 22.06
N ILE A 9 -6.40 -29.99 22.00
CA ILE A 9 -5.69 -31.19 21.58
C ILE A 9 -5.96 -32.35 22.57
N GLU A 10 -5.96 -32.06 23.85
CA GLU A 10 -6.17 -33.07 24.91
C GLU A 10 -7.61 -33.62 24.90
N LYS A 11 -8.61 -32.78 24.63
CA LYS A 11 -10.03 -33.22 24.51
C LYS A 11 -10.33 -34.00 23.24
N VAL A 12 -9.59 -33.80 22.17
CA VAL A 12 -9.78 -34.53 20.90
C VAL A 12 -9.10 -35.91 20.93
N ALA A 13 -7.91 -35.98 21.55
CA ALA A 13 -7.18 -37.27 21.66
C ALA A 13 -7.92 -38.32 22.50
N THR A 14 -8.73 -37.92 23.46
CA THR A 14 -9.49 -38.84 24.33
C THR A 14 -10.78 -39.41 23.69
N ARG A 15 -11.22 -38.85 22.56
CA ARG A 15 -12.52 -39.17 21.93
C ARG A 15 -12.42 -40.15 20.75
N HIS A 16 -11.24 -40.40 20.20
CA HIS A 16 -11.07 -41.28 19.05
C HIS A 16 -10.15 -42.48 19.36
N LYS A 17 -10.76 -43.67 19.34
CA LYS A 17 -10.04 -44.95 19.48
C LYS A 17 -9.24 -45.38 18.24
N ASP A 18 -9.29 -44.61 17.16
CA ASP A 18 -8.59 -44.87 15.90
C ASP A 18 -7.51 -43.80 15.67
N CYS A 19 -6.27 -44.23 15.88
CA CYS A 19 -5.09 -43.33 15.83
C CYS A 19 -4.93 -42.60 14.49
N ARG A 20 -5.33 -43.21 13.36
CA ARG A 20 -5.23 -42.59 12.02
C ARG A 20 -6.22 -41.45 11.82
N LYS A 21 -7.45 -41.61 12.34
CA LYS A 21 -8.47 -40.55 12.27
C LYS A 21 -8.14 -39.38 13.19
N ALA A 22 -7.57 -39.68 14.37
CA ALA A 22 -7.12 -38.65 15.28
C ALA A 22 -5.97 -37.76 14.69
N ILE A 23 -5.02 -38.42 14.02
CA ILE A 23 -3.91 -37.69 13.33
C ILE A 23 -4.44 -36.88 12.18
N CYS A 24 -5.35 -37.38 11.36
CA CYS A 24 -5.94 -36.64 10.25
C CYS A 24 -6.70 -35.41 10.74
N PHE A 25 -7.49 -35.54 11.78
CA PHE A 25 -8.23 -34.43 12.39
C PHE A 25 -7.29 -33.39 13.04
N MET A 26 -6.18 -33.83 13.65
CA MET A 26 -5.17 -32.92 14.18
C MET A 26 -4.49 -32.13 13.08
N VAL A 27 -4.15 -32.77 11.95
CA VAL A 27 -3.53 -32.06 10.81
C VAL A 27 -4.50 -31.02 10.21
N GLU A 28 -5.78 -31.36 10.08
CA GLU A 28 -6.81 -30.42 9.61
C GLU A 28 -6.99 -29.24 10.59
N CYS A 29 -7.06 -29.52 11.91
CA CYS A 29 -7.14 -28.45 12.92
C CYS A 29 -5.91 -27.54 12.92
N ILE A 30 -4.70 -28.09 12.76
CA ILE A 30 -3.47 -27.34 12.65
C ILE A 30 -3.47 -26.47 11.39
N ALA A 31 -3.88 -27.02 10.25
CA ALA A 31 -3.99 -26.27 9.00
C ALA A 31 -4.98 -25.10 9.10
N ILE A 32 -6.12 -25.28 9.77
CA ILE A 32 -7.10 -24.23 10.02
C ILE A 32 -6.50 -23.13 10.92
N ILE A 33 -5.83 -23.50 12.01
CA ILE A 33 -5.19 -22.53 12.93
C ILE A 33 -4.11 -21.73 12.22
N TYR A 34 -3.29 -22.36 11.38
CA TYR A 34 -2.26 -21.66 10.59
C TYR A 34 -2.89 -20.74 9.55
N SER A 35 -3.94 -21.16 8.85
CA SER A 35 -4.64 -20.31 7.88
C SER A 35 -5.31 -19.09 8.54
N GLU A 36 -5.91 -19.27 9.73
CA GLU A 36 -6.49 -18.15 10.48
C GLU A 36 -5.43 -17.15 10.97
N SER A 37 -4.27 -17.64 11.41
CA SER A 37 -3.18 -16.76 11.86
C SER A 37 -2.60 -15.94 10.69
N GLU A 38 -2.40 -16.54 9.52
CA GLU A 38 -1.95 -15.83 8.32
C GLU A 38 -2.96 -14.78 7.85
N VAL A 39 -4.24 -15.12 7.79
CA VAL A 39 -5.32 -14.20 7.43
C VAL A 39 -5.38 -13.02 8.42
N GLN A 40 -5.21 -13.28 9.71
CA GLN A 40 -5.23 -12.23 10.73
C GLN A 40 -4.01 -11.31 10.59
N THR A 41 -2.84 -11.85 10.29
CA THR A 41 -1.61 -11.07 10.05
C THR A 41 -1.79 -10.16 8.84
N MET A 42 -2.23 -10.69 7.70
CA MET A 42 -2.51 -9.94 6.48
C MET A 42 -3.57 -8.84 6.68
N ARG A 43 -4.57 -9.11 7.52
CA ARG A 43 -5.60 -8.12 7.88
C ARG A 43 -5.02 -6.97 8.69
N THR A 44 -4.11 -7.27 9.62
CA THR A 44 -3.45 -6.27 10.46
C THR A 44 -2.50 -5.40 9.64
N GLU A 45 -1.69 -5.99 8.76
CA GLU A 45 -0.78 -5.28 7.86
C GLU A 45 -1.54 -4.35 6.91
N ARG A 46 -2.64 -4.81 6.32
CA ARG A 46 -3.51 -3.99 5.47
C ARG A 46 -4.09 -2.79 6.23
N LYS A 47 -4.50 -2.98 7.47
CA LYS A 47 -5.02 -1.89 8.31
C LYS A 47 -3.94 -0.86 8.60
N GLU A 48 -2.73 -1.31 8.94
CA GLU A 48 -1.60 -0.42 9.20
C GLU A 48 -1.22 0.39 7.94
N LEU A 49 -1.17 -0.25 6.78
CA LEU A 49 -0.94 0.42 5.51
C LEU A 49 -2.01 1.50 5.22
N ASN A 50 -3.27 1.20 5.45
CA ASN A 50 -4.35 2.19 5.25
C ASN A 50 -4.19 3.40 6.18
N ILE A 51 -3.77 3.20 7.43
CA ILE A 51 -3.50 4.28 8.38
C ILE A 51 -2.36 5.16 7.87
N GLN A 52 -1.30 4.58 7.36
CA GLN A 52 -0.16 5.32 6.81
C GLN A 52 -0.55 6.12 5.57
N ILE A 53 -1.27 5.51 4.64
CA ILE A 53 -1.78 6.18 3.44
C ILE A 53 -2.71 7.33 3.82
N GLY A 54 -3.63 7.11 4.76
CA GLY A 54 -4.57 8.13 5.22
C GLY A 54 -3.87 9.34 5.84
N LYS A 55 -2.87 9.13 6.69
CA LYS A 55 -2.04 10.21 7.26
C LYS A 55 -1.29 11.01 6.21
N ARG A 56 -0.72 10.34 5.20
CA ARG A 56 -0.01 11.00 4.10
C ARG A 56 -0.97 11.80 3.23
N LEU A 57 -2.17 11.27 2.98
CA LEU A 57 -3.22 11.96 2.25
C LEU A 57 -3.66 13.22 2.99
N GLN A 58 -3.91 13.13 4.30
CA GLN A 58 -4.23 14.28 5.14
C GLN A 58 -3.13 15.35 5.05
N THR A 59 -1.86 14.94 5.22
CA THR A 59 -0.71 15.86 5.11
C THR A 59 -0.62 16.52 3.73
N ALA A 60 -0.85 15.77 2.66
CA ALA A 60 -0.84 16.31 1.30
C ALA A 60 -1.97 17.33 1.08
N ARG A 61 -3.18 17.05 1.58
CA ARG A 61 -4.32 17.96 1.51
C ARG A 61 -4.04 19.26 2.27
N GLU A 62 -3.58 19.16 3.51
CA GLU A 62 -3.28 20.31 4.37
C GLU A 62 -2.18 21.18 3.77
N ASN A 63 -1.11 20.59 3.26
CA ASN A 63 -0.02 21.32 2.58
C ASN A 63 -0.51 22.04 1.32
N SER A 64 -1.53 21.52 0.67
CA SER A 64 -2.14 22.13 -0.51
C SER A 64 -3.23 23.17 -0.16
N GLY A 65 -3.56 23.35 1.12
CA GLY A 65 -4.53 24.32 1.61
C GLY A 65 -5.99 23.97 1.33
N TYR A 66 -6.32 22.71 1.04
CA TYR A 66 -7.67 22.27 0.75
C TYR A 66 -8.39 21.71 1.98
N THR A 67 -9.72 21.85 1.99
CA THR A 67 -10.58 21.29 3.04
C THR A 67 -10.93 19.82 2.76
N GLN A 68 -11.44 19.12 3.77
CA GLN A 68 -11.94 17.75 3.60
C GLN A 68 -13.12 17.67 2.64
N GLU A 69 -13.99 18.70 2.66
CA GLU A 69 -15.13 18.82 1.77
C GLU A 69 -14.71 18.90 0.31
N THR A 70 -13.69 19.71 0.01
CA THR A 70 -13.16 19.87 -1.36
C THR A 70 -12.64 18.55 -1.92
N PHE A 71 -11.92 17.76 -1.11
CA PHE A 71 -11.43 16.45 -1.54
C PHE A 71 -12.54 15.41 -1.62
N ALA A 72 -13.49 15.44 -0.69
CA ALA A 72 -14.65 14.55 -0.72
C ALA A 72 -15.47 14.76 -2.00
N GLU A 73 -15.75 16.02 -2.36
CA GLU A 73 -16.44 16.38 -3.59
C GLU A 73 -15.68 15.93 -4.83
N ALA A 74 -14.35 16.13 -4.84
CA ALA A 74 -13.51 15.74 -5.96
C ALA A 74 -13.49 14.23 -6.22
N LEU A 75 -13.63 13.45 -5.16
CA LEU A 75 -13.64 11.97 -5.19
C LEU A 75 -15.06 11.39 -5.30
N ASP A 76 -16.08 12.23 -5.38
CA ASP A 76 -17.50 11.84 -5.39
C ASP A 76 -17.89 10.95 -4.19
N VAL A 77 -17.42 11.33 -3.00
CA VAL A 77 -17.72 10.64 -1.74
C VAL A 77 -18.27 11.61 -0.70
N GLY A 78 -19.00 11.09 0.29
CA GLY A 78 -19.43 11.91 1.42
C GLY A 78 -18.24 12.33 2.29
N VAL A 79 -18.29 13.52 2.89
CA VAL A 79 -17.23 14.08 3.74
C VAL A 79 -16.87 13.14 4.89
N GLU A 80 -17.87 12.52 5.53
CA GLU A 80 -17.63 11.56 6.60
C GLU A 80 -16.93 10.27 6.12
N HIS A 81 -17.21 9.85 4.87
CA HIS A 81 -16.51 8.73 4.27
C HIS A 81 -15.03 9.09 3.96
N TYR A 82 -14.81 10.30 3.42
CA TYR A 82 -13.47 10.82 3.17
C TYR A 82 -12.65 10.90 4.48
N ARG A 83 -13.25 11.42 5.53
CA ARG A 83 -12.63 11.46 6.86
C ARG A 83 -12.20 10.08 7.35
N LYS A 84 -13.02 9.05 7.14
CA LYS A 84 -12.68 7.66 7.50
C LYS A 84 -11.53 7.10 6.65
N ILE A 85 -11.35 7.57 5.41
CA ILE A 85 -10.18 7.25 4.58
C ILE A 85 -8.92 7.89 5.20
N GLU A 86 -8.94 9.17 5.58
CA GLU A 86 -7.81 9.83 6.25
C GLU A 86 -7.44 9.14 7.58
N LEU A 87 -8.43 8.64 8.33
CA LEU A 87 -8.21 7.86 9.55
C LEU A 87 -7.73 6.42 9.32
N GLY A 88 -7.66 5.97 8.07
CA GLY A 88 -7.27 4.62 7.71
C GLY A 88 -8.30 3.53 8.03
N MET A 89 -9.55 3.92 8.34
CA MET A 89 -10.65 2.97 8.54
C MET A 89 -11.07 2.31 7.22
N TYR A 90 -10.98 3.07 6.13
CA TYR A 90 -11.19 2.59 4.76
C TYR A 90 -9.93 2.80 3.92
N GLY A 91 -9.69 1.87 2.99
CA GLY A 91 -8.61 2.00 2.02
C GLY A 91 -8.95 3.02 0.93
N LEU A 92 -7.94 3.76 0.48
CA LEU A 92 -8.06 4.63 -0.69
C LEU A 92 -8.12 3.77 -1.96
N GLN A 93 -9.16 3.95 -2.76
CA GLN A 93 -9.35 3.21 -4.01
C GLN A 93 -8.38 3.71 -5.08
N ARG A 94 -8.05 2.85 -6.03
CA ARG A 94 -7.12 3.17 -7.14
C ARG A 94 -7.61 4.32 -8.00
N GLU A 95 -8.91 4.32 -8.30
CA GLU A 95 -9.60 5.35 -9.05
C GLU A 95 -9.48 6.72 -8.35
N ASN A 96 -9.62 6.73 -7.03
CA ASN A 96 -9.44 7.93 -6.22
C ASN A 96 -8.00 8.44 -6.23
N MET A 97 -7.00 7.54 -6.23
CA MET A 97 -5.59 7.93 -6.37
C MET A 97 -5.32 8.62 -7.71
N LEU A 98 -5.93 8.12 -8.79
CA LEU A 98 -5.81 8.73 -10.11
C LEU A 98 -6.41 10.14 -10.15
N ILE A 99 -7.61 10.31 -9.60
CA ILE A 99 -8.27 11.63 -9.49
C ILE A 99 -7.40 12.62 -8.69
N LEU A 100 -6.83 12.17 -7.57
CA LEU A 100 -5.94 12.99 -6.74
C LEU A 100 -4.67 13.40 -7.50
N TYR A 101 -4.10 12.51 -8.29
CA TYR A 101 -2.95 12.81 -9.14
C TYR A 101 -3.30 13.81 -10.25
N GLU A 102 -4.41 13.62 -10.95
CA GLU A 102 -4.81 14.47 -12.07
C GLU A 102 -5.20 15.88 -11.61
N LYS A 103 -6.04 15.99 -10.58
CA LYS A 103 -6.58 17.27 -10.11
C LYS A 103 -5.61 18.03 -9.20
N TYR A 104 -4.95 17.35 -8.27
CA TYR A 104 -4.16 17.98 -7.22
C TYR A 104 -2.66 17.70 -7.32
N LYS A 105 -2.22 16.92 -8.32
CA LYS A 105 -0.81 16.52 -8.52
C LYS A 105 -0.20 15.82 -7.30
N ILE A 106 -1.03 15.12 -6.53
CA ILE A 106 -0.56 14.30 -5.41
C ILE A 106 0.02 13.01 -5.99
N ASP A 107 1.30 12.77 -5.72
CA ASP A 107 2.01 11.58 -6.21
C ASP A 107 1.49 10.31 -5.53
N PRO A 108 0.93 9.35 -6.28
CA PRO A 108 0.51 8.05 -5.76
C PRO A 108 1.65 7.27 -5.10
N THR A 109 2.88 7.40 -5.61
CA THR A 109 4.07 6.75 -5.04
C THR A 109 4.32 7.26 -3.63
N TYR A 110 4.25 8.57 -3.42
CA TYR A 110 4.35 9.15 -2.09
C TYR A 110 3.25 8.64 -1.14
N LEU A 111 2.02 8.54 -1.60
CA LEU A 111 0.93 8.01 -0.77
C LEU A 111 1.19 6.57 -0.33
N LEU A 112 1.72 5.72 -1.20
CA LEU A 112 1.97 4.31 -0.94
C LEU A 112 3.24 4.08 -0.12
N THR A 113 4.37 4.67 -0.52
CA THR A 113 5.69 4.39 0.08
C THR A 113 6.07 5.39 1.19
N GLY A 114 5.56 6.63 1.11
CA GLY A 114 5.97 7.74 1.96
C GLY A 114 7.23 8.45 1.48
N GLU A 115 7.84 7.98 0.40
CA GLU A 115 9.01 8.60 -0.17
C GLU A 115 8.62 9.78 -1.06
N LYS A 116 9.16 10.95 -0.76
CA LYS A 116 9.04 12.15 -1.60
C LYS A 116 10.17 12.18 -2.63
N ASN A 117 10.42 11.05 -3.26
CA ASN A 117 11.48 10.97 -4.26
C ASN A 117 11.01 11.65 -5.55
N HIS A 118 11.32 12.94 -5.68
CA HIS A 118 11.34 13.63 -6.97
C HIS A 118 12.65 13.35 -7.74
N ALA A 119 13.50 12.45 -7.21
CA ALA A 119 14.66 11.99 -7.92
C ALA A 119 14.17 11.09 -9.07
N PHE A 120 14.47 11.51 -10.31
CA PHE A 120 14.25 10.68 -11.49
C PHE A 120 15.13 9.44 -11.36
N ASP A 121 14.52 8.30 -11.15
CA ASP A 121 15.22 7.02 -11.11
C ASP A 121 15.62 6.61 -12.53
N VAL A 122 16.88 6.88 -12.87
CA VAL A 122 17.45 6.59 -14.17
C VAL A 122 17.44 5.08 -14.44
N ASP A 123 17.74 4.26 -13.43
CA ASP A 123 17.84 2.80 -13.59
C ASP A 123 16.46 2.21 -13.86
N LEU A 124 15.45 2.64 -13.11
CA LEU A 124 14.07 2.22 -13.33
C LEU A 124 13.55 2.67 -14.70
N PHE A 125 13.86 3.90 -15.12
CA PHE A 125 13.51 4.40 -16.44
C PHE A 125 14.19 3.58 -17.55
N LEU A 126 15.50 3.35 -17.46
CA LEU A 126 16.24 2.59 -18.45
C LEU A 126 15.79 1.12 -18.53
N ALA A 127 15.35 0.53 -17.43
CA ALA A 127 14.83 -0.84 -17.39
C ALA A 127 13.49 -0.98 -18.10
N ASN A 128 12.66 0.08 -18.12
CA ASN A 128 11.28 0.03 -18.64
C ASN A 128 11.06 0.80 -19.95
N CYS A 129 12.04 1.60 -20.40
CA CYS A 129 11.91 2.37 -21.64
C CYS A 129 12.29 1.57 -22.88
N SER A 130 11.63 1.87 -23.99
CA SER A 130 12.01 1.38 -25.30
C SER A 130 13.36 1.98 -25.76
N ARG A 131 13.97 1.39 -26.78
CA ARG A 131 15.23 1.90 -27.35
C ARG A 131 15.08 3.34 -27.85
N GLU A 132 13.97 3.64 -28.52
CA GLU A 132 13.69 4.98 -29.04
C GLU A 132 13.52 6.03 -27.95
N GLU A 133 12.84 5.69 -26.85
CA GLU A 133 12.70 6.58 -25.70
C GLU A 133 14.02 6.84 -25.00
N ARG A 134 14.88 5.82 -24.92
CA ARG A 134 16.23 5.92 -24.36
C ARG A 134 17.10 6.88 -25.18
N ASP A 135 17.08 6.74 -26.50
CA ASP A 135 17.85 7.60 -27.40
C ASP A 135 17.37 9.07 -27.28
N LYS A 136 16.07 9.32 -27.27
CA LYS A 136 15.48 10.65 -27.03
C LYS A 136 15.85 11.23 -25.65
N PHE A 137 15.92 10.38 -24.64
CA PHE A 137 16.36 10.81 -23.31
C PHE A 137 17.82 11.25 -23.30
N ILE A 138 18.70 10.44 -23.89
CA ILE A 138 20.14 10.75 -23.99
C ILE A 138 20.34 12.08 -24.73
N ASP A 139 19.68 12.29 -25.85
CA ASP A 139 19.76 13.52 -26.62
C ASP A 139 19.36 14.75 -25.81
N ARG A 140 18.24 14.65 -25.06
CA ARG A 140 17.78 15.72 -24.17
C ARG A 140 18.78 16.00 -23.05
N MET A 141 19.36 14.98 -22.45
CA MET A 141 20.36 15.12 -21.40
C MET A 141 21.64 15.80 -21.91
N LEU A 142 22.09 15.46 -23.10
CA LEU A 142 23.26 16.09 -23.73
C LEU A 142 23.00 17.58 -24.03
N VAL A 143 21.82 17.92 -24.52
CA VAL A 143 21.43 19.33 -24.74
C VAL A 143 21.38 20.10 -23.42
N TYR A 144 20.84 19.49 -22.38
CA TYR A 144 20.73 20.11 -21.06
C TYR A 144 22.11 20.34 -20.42
N MET A 145 22.98 19.34 -20.45
CA MET A 145 24.37 19.46 -19.96
C MET A 145 25.13 20.55 -20.70
N ARG A 146 24.97 20.63 -22.02
CA ARG A 146 25.61 21.69 -22.83
C ARG A 146 25.13 23.09 -22.39
N LYS A 147 23.84 23.27 -22.10
CA LYS A 147 23.31 24.53 -21.60
C LYS A 147 23.92 24.93 -20.26
N ILE A 148 24.04 23.96 -19.32
CA ILE A 148 24.66 24.23 -18.00
C ILE A 148 26.13 24.62 -18.14
N MET A 149 26.89 23.95 -19.00
CA MET A 149 28.32 24.25 -19.19
C MET A 149 28.59 25.57 -19.89
N ILE A 150 27.65 26.06 -20.71
CA ILE A 150 27.83 27.32 -21.48
C ILE A 150 27.22 28.52 -20.76
N SER A 151 26.31 28.33 -19.78
CA SER A 151 25.75 29.45 -18.99
C SER A 151 26.80 29.94 -18.00
N PRO A 152 27.32 31.20 -18.18
CA PRO A 152 28.14 31.79 -17.13
C PRO A 152 27.29 32.05 -15.89
N GLN A 153 27.81 31.69 -14.72
CA GLN A 153 27.21 32.02 -13.42
C GLN A 153 27.29 33.54 -13.20
#